data_3e18506875314822a744e8e604e33d44
#
_entry.id   3e18506875314822a744e8e604e33d44
#
_cell.length_a   1.000
_cell.length_b   1.000
_cell.length_c   1.000
_cell.angle_alpha   90.00
_cell.angle_beta   90.00
_cell.angle_gamma   90.00
#
_symmetry.space_group_name_H-M   'P 1'
#
loop_
_entity.id
_entity.type
_entity.pdbx_description
1 polymer ?
#
loop_
_entity_poly.entity_id
_entity_poly.type
_entity_poly.pdbx_seq_one_letter_code
_entity_poly.pdbx_strand_id
1 'polypeptide(L)'
;MKKFIEENKIDLCAFSEMSKEAGSRADYVQGGGGNTSVKLSNGLMAIKASGFCLADITPDNAYALIKLDGLQKFYNENSPESLSDVEKEGAACAKENTVVLEGMNPLRPSVEAGFHSILKKFVCHTHSVYANMCCCSHEMKEIAEKAFDGASYSWGSVPYTEIGRAHV
;
A
#
# COMPACT_ATOMS: atom_id res chain seq x y z
N MET A 1 -11.11 2.36 -20.19
CA MET A 1 -9.74 1.95 -19.80
C MET A 1 -8.63 2.60 -20.66
N LYS A 2 -8.57 2.40 -21.99
CA LYS A 2 -7.46 2.94 -22.84
C LYS A 2 -7.23 4.44 -22.69
N LYS A 3 -8.29 5.26 -22.74
CA LYS A 3 -8.19 6.72 -22.57
C LYS A 3 -7.62 7.09 -21.18
N PHE A 4 -8.08 6.43 -20.13
CA PHE A 4 -7.58 6.64 -18.78
C PHE A 4 -6.08 6.34 -18.64
N ILE A 5 -5.62 5.22 -19.25
CA ILE A 5 -4.20 4.84 -19.23
C ILE A 5 -3.37 5.91 -19.94
N GLU A 6 -3.81 6.39 -21.11
CA GLU A 6 -3.07 7.41 -21.86
C GLU A 6 -2.99 8.75 -21.10
N GLU A 7 -4.08 9.17 -20.47
CA GLU A 7 -4.12 10.39 -19.65
C GLU A 7 -3.26 10.32 -18.40
N ASN A 8 -3.02 9.11 -17.86
CA ASN A 8 -2.23 8.89 -16.64
C ASN A 8 -0.94 8.09 -16.89
N LYS A 9 -0.49 8.03 -18.14
CA LYS A 9 0.57 7.12 -18.60
C LYS A 9 1.86 7.24 -17.80
N ILE A 10 2.34 8.47 -17.55
CA ILE A 10 3.59 8.70 -16.82
C ILE A 10 3.51 8.11 -15.41
N ASP A 11 2.43 8.40 -14.69
CA ASP A 11 2.25 7.95 -13.32
C ASP A 11 2.03 6.43 -13.24
N LEU A 12 1.25 5.86 -14.15
CA LEU A 12 1.00 4.42 -14.20
C LEU A 12 2.25 3.61 -14.63
N CYS A 13 3.06 4.14 -15.55
CA CYS A 13 4.34 3.52 -15.90
C CYS A 13 5.30 3.54 -14.71
N ALA A 14 5.50 4.69 -14.06
CA ALA A 14 6.36 4.81 -12.89
C ALA A 14 5.88 3.91 -11.73
N PHE A 15 4.57 3.80 -11.52
CA PHE A 15 3.97 2.89 -10.55
C PHE A 15 4.27 1.43 -10.88
N SER A 16 4.12 1.03 -12.14
CA SER A 16 4.45 -0.32 -12.60
C SER A 16 5.94 -0.65 -12.43
N GLU A 17 6.82 0.28 -12.80
CA GLU A 17 8.28 0.11 -12.67
C GLU A 17 8.68 -0.04 -11.20
N MET A 18 8.23 0.86 -10.31
CA MET A 18 8.47 0.78 -8.87
C MET A 18 7.99 -0.56 -8.29
N SER A 19 6.82 -1.01 -8.71
CA SER A 19 6.22 -2.25 -8.23
C SER A 19 7.00 -3.49 -8.68
N LYS A 20 7.42 -3.52 -9.94
CA LYS A 20 8.25 -4.60 -10.49
C LYS A 20 9.63 -4.64 -9.85
N GLU A 21 10.26 -3.49 -9.65
CA GLU A 21 11.56 -3.40 -8.99
C GLU A 21 11.50 -3.98 -7.57
N ALA A 22 10.54 -3.56 -6.76
CA ALA A 22 10.34 -4.12 -5.43
C ALA A 22 9.95 -5.59 -5.47
N GLY A 23 9.06 -5.99 -6.39
CA GLY A 23 8.54 -7.34 -6.51
C GLY A 23 9.53 -8.36 -7.10
N SER A 24 10.59 -7.91 -7.77
CA SER A 24 11.65 -8.76 -8.30
C SER A 24 12.63 -9.24 -7.23
N ARG A 25 12.57 -8.67 -6.02
CA ARG A 25 13.51 -8.91 -4.95
C ARG A 25 12.86 -9.71 -3.81
N ALA A 26 13.24 -10.98 -3.68
CA ALA A 26 12.75 -11.85 -2.62
C ALA A 26 13.13 -11.40 -1.20
N ASP A 27 14.17 -10.57 -1.07
CA ASP A 27 14.55 -9.94 0.19
C ASP A 27 13.70 -8.70 0.54
N TYR A 28 12.91 -8.17 -0.40
CA TYR A 28 11.95 -7.08 -0.17
C TYR A 28 10.54 -7.59 0.06
N VAL A 29 10.07 -8.52 -0.79
CA VAL A 29 8.72 -9.08 -0.67
C VAL A 29 8.71 -10.56 -1.03
N GLN A 30 7.79 -11.31 -0.42
CA GLN A 30 7.59 -12.73 -0.67
C GLN A 30 6.13 -12.99 -1.07
N GLY A 31 5.92 -13.77 -2.13
CA GLY A 31 4.59 -14.11 -2.63
C GLY A 31 3.74 -12.88 -2.93
N GLY A 32 2.55 -12.83 -2.37
CA GLY A 32 1.63 -11.69 -2.50
C GLY A 32 1.88 -10.54 -1.53
N GLY A 33 2.95 -10.61 -0.70
CA GLY A 33 3.28 -9.58 0.29
C GLY A 33 3.66 -8.24 -0.33
N GLY A 34 3.67 -7.22 0.52
CA GLY A 34 3.95 -5.85 0.10
C GLY A 34 2.82 -5.19 -0.69
N ASN A 35 2.88 -3.89 -0.81
CA ASN A 35 1.90 -3.10 -1.54
C ASN A 35 2.50 -1.85 -2.14
N THR A 36 1.96 -1.41 -3.25
CA THR A 36 2.37 -0.17 -3.90
C THR A 36 1.15 0.62 -4.35
N SER A 37 1.27 1.93 -4.38
CA SER A 37 0.23 2.82 -4.91
C SER A 37 0.78 4.08 -5.54
N VAL A 38 -0.04 4.71 -6.38
CA VAL A 38 0.20 6.04 -6.93
C VAL A 38 -1.07 6.87 -6.87
N LYS A 39 -0.95 8.13 -6.44
CA LYS A 39 -2.03 9.11 -6.50
C LYS A 39 -1.98 9.85 -7.84
N LEU A 40 -3.11 9.83 -8.54
CA LEU A 40 -3.27 10.41 -9.86
C LEU A 40 -3.84 11.84 -9.77
N SER A 41 -3.58 12.66 -10.77
CA SER A 41 -4.02 14.06 -10.81
C SER A 41 -5.55 14.24 -10.85
N ASN A 42 -6.28 13.19 -11.21
CA ASN A 42 -7.74 13.18 -11.30
C ASN A 42 -8.45 12.79 -9.98
N GLY A 43 -7.73 12.78 -8.85
CA GLY A 43 -8.29 12.44 -7.54
C GLY A 43 -8.48 10.93 -7.29
N LEU A 44 -7.95 10.09 -8.17
CA LEU A 44 -7.92 8.64 -7.98
C LEU A 44 -6.57 8.18 -7.43
N MET A 45 -6.58 7.09 -6.70
CA MET A 45 -5.39 6.33 -6.32
C MET A 45 -5.45 4.96 -7.00
N ALA A 46 -4.39 4.62 -7.73
CA ALA A 46 -4.17 3.24 -8.17
C ALA A 46 -3.36 2.52 -7.09
N ILE A 47 -3.86 1.39 -6.62
CA ILE A 47 -3.22 0.57 -5.58
C ILE A 47 -3.24 -0.89 -5.99
N LYS A 48 -2.17 -1.63 -5.66
CA LYS A 48 -2.09 -3.08 -5.92
C LYS A 48 -3.37 -3.78 -5.49
N ALA A 49 -3.91 -4.58 -6.37
CA ALA A 49 -5.07 -5.39 -6.05
C ALA A 49 -4.72 -6.57 -5.15
N SER A 50 -5.65 -6.94 -4.29
CA SER A 50 -5.54 -8.14 -3.45
C SER A 50 -5.43 -9.40 -4.31
N GLY A 51 -4.52 -10.30 -3.97
CA GLY A 51 -4.31 -11.56 -4.68
C GLY A 51 -3.28 -11.50 -5.83
N PHE A 52 -2.69 -10.33 -6.11
CA PHE A 52 -1.61 -10.18 -7.08
C PHE A 52 -0.25 -10.01 -6.40
N CYS A 53 0.83 -10.39 -7.10
CA CYS A 53 2.19 -10.02 -6.69
C CYS A 53 2.52 -8.61 -7.17
N LEU A 54 3.51 -7.95 -6.54
CA LEU A 54 3.97 -6.63 -6.99
C LEU A 54 4.48 -6.67 -8.43
N ALA A 55 5.15 -7.76 -8.82
CA ALA A 55 5.68 -7.94 -10.16
C ALA A 55 4.60 -8.05 -11.26
N ASP A 56 3.35 -8.37 -10.89
CA ASP A 56 2.23 -8.50 -11.84
C ASP A 56 1.67 -7.15 -12.29
N ILE A 57 2.02 -6.06 -11.60
CA ILE A 57 1.46 -4.74 -11.86
C ILE A 57 1.97 -4.22 -13.20
N THR A 58 1.01 -3.89 -14.06
CA THR A 58 1.22 -3.22 -15.34
C THR A 58 0.36 -1.96 -15.42
N PRO A 59 0.59 -1.04 -16.36
CA PRO A 59 -0.25 0.16 -16.50
C PRO A 59 -1.73 -0.12 -16.77
N ASP A 60 -2.11 -1.36 -17.09
CA ASP A 60 -3.46 -1.78 -17.45
C ASP A 60 -4.03 -2.91 -16.58
N ASN A 61 -3.26 -3.46 -15.63
CA ASN A 61 -3.70 -4.62 -14.85
C ASN A 61 -3.10 -4.66 -13.42
N ALA A 62 -3.69 -5.52 -12.59
CA ALA A 62 -3.26 -5.89 -11.23
C ALA A 62 -3.36 -4.75 -10.19
N TYR A 63 -4.16 -3.73 -10.45
CA TYR A 63 -4.47 -2.69 -9.48
C TYR A 63 -5.96 -2.35 -9.46
N ALA A 64 -6.42 -1.82 -8.33
CA ALA A 64 -7.73 -1.23 -8.16
C ALA A 64 -7.62 0.30 -8.18
N LEU A 65 -8.68 0.98 -8.60
CA LEU A 65 -8.80 2.44 -8.53
C LEU A 65 -9.72 2.82 -7.39
N ILE A 66 -9.32 3.79 -6.58
CA ILE A 66 -10.09 4.28 -5.44
C ILE A 66 -10.20 5.80 -5.51
N LYS A 67 -11.37 6.35 -5.18
CA LYS A 67 -11.55 7.79 -4.95
C LYS A 67 -10.80 8.18 -3.69
N LEU A 68 -9.76 9.00 -3.85
CA LEU A 68 -8.85 9.37 -2.77
C LEU A 68 -9.56 10.18 -1.68
N ASP A 69 -10.39 11.14 -2.09
CA ASP A 69 -11.09 12.04 -1.16
C ASP A 69 -11.99 11.27 -0.17
N GLY A 70 -12.68 10.22 -0.64
CA GLY A 70 -13.55 9.41 0.22
C GLY A 70 -12.77 8.68 1.30
N LEU A 71 -11.62 8.11 0.94
CA LEU A 71 -10.75 7.43 1.89
C LEU A 71 -10.11 8.41 2.88
N GLN A 72 -9.55 9.52 2.39
CA GLN A 72 -8.94 10.54 3.24
C GLN A 72 -9.94 11.15 4.21
N LYS A 73 -11.16 11.41 3.75
CA LYS A 73 -12.25 11.90 4.61
C LYS A 73 -12.53 10.93 5.75
N PHE A 74 -12.68 9.63 5.44
CA PHE A 74 -12.92 8.60 6.45
C PHE A 74 -11.85 8.60 7.54
N TYR A 75 -10.56 8.58 7.18
CA TYR A 75 -9.47 8.52 8.15
C TYR A 75 -9.19 9.85 8.87
N ASN A 76 -9.60 10.98 8.31
CA ASN A 76 -9.49 12.29 8.96
C ASN A 76 -10.64 12.58 9.95
N GLU A 77 -11.83 12.04 9.70
CA GLU A 77 -13.02 12.30 10.51
C GLU A 77 -13.25 11.27 11.62
N ASN A 78 -12.61 10.09 11.53
CA ASN A 78 -12.78 9.02 12.52
C ASN A 78 -11.45 8.73 13.23
N SER A 79 -11.45 8.82 14.56
CA SER A 79 -10.34 8.29 15.35
C SER A 79 -10.47 6.77 15.48
N PRO A 80 -9.34 6.01 15.61
CA PRO A 80 -9.40 4.56 15.78
C PRO A 80 -10.31 4.13 16.93
N GLU A 81 -10.36 4.91 18.01
CA GLU A 81 -11.18 4.63 19.20
C GLU A 81 -12.69 4.83 18.96
N SER A 82 -13.06 5.58 17.92
CA SER A 82 -14.46 5.83 17.56
C SER A 82 -15.06 4.70 16.70
N LEU A 83 -14.22 3.84 16.15
CA LEU A 83 -14.64 2.75 15.27
C LEU A 83 -14.80 1.44 16.06
N SER A 84 -15.83 0.67 15.72
CA SER A 84 -16.05 -0.64 16.35
C SER A 84 -15.05 -1.70 15.89
N ASP A 85 -14.62 -1.59 14.64
CA ASP A 85 -13.65 -2.46 13.99
C ASP A 85 -12.95 -1.68 12.87
N VAL A 86 -11.77 -1.14 13.17
CA VAL A 86 -11.01 -0.26 12.26
C VAL A 86 -10.73 -0.91 10.92
N GLU A 87 -10.35 -2.20 10.92
CA GLU A 87 -10.04 -2.94 9.70
C GLU A 87 -11.27 -3.13 8.83
N LYS A 88 -12.35 -3.62 9.43
CA LYS A 88 -13.59 -3.91 8.71
C LYS A 88 -14.22 -2.65 8.14
N GLU A 89 -14.27 -1.58 8.92
CA GLU A 89 -14.85 -0.30 8.50
C GLU A 89 -13.96 0.38 7.45
N GLY A 90 -12.63 0.32 7.63
CA GLY A 90 -11.68 0.80 6.62
C GLY A 90 -11.75 0.03 5.31
N ALA A 91 -11.88 -1.30 5.36
CA ALA A 91 -12.05 -2.13 4.18
C ALA A 91 -13.39 -1.87 3.47
N ALA A 92 -14.46 -1.63 4.23
CA ALA A 92 -15.77 -1.25 3.69
C ALA A 92 -15.69 0.11 2.97
N CYS A 93 -15.08 1.10 3.60
CA CYS A 93 -14.85 2.41 3.00
C CYS A 93 -14.02 2.32 1.71
N ALA A 94 -12.94 1.53 1.70
CA ALA A 94 -12.14 1.33 0.49
C ALA A 94 -12.98 0.68 -0.64
N LYS A 95 -13.79 -0.31 -0.31
CA LYS A 95 -14.70 -0.96 -1.27
C LYS A 95 -15.73 0.01 -1.85
N GLU A 96 -16.36 0.82 -1.02
CA GLU A 96 -17.37 1.82 -1.44
C GLU A 96 -16.77 2.89 -2.35
N ASN A 97 -15.52 3.24 -2.14
CA ASN A 97 -14.80 4.23 -2.95
C ASN A 97 -14.08 3.62 -4.16
N THR A 98 -14.18 2.31 -4.37
CA THR A 98 -13.58 1.65 -5.54
C THR A 98 -14.31 2.05 -6.82
N VAL A 99 -13.51 2.38 -7.85
CA VAL A 99 -13.99 2.77 -9.18
C VAL A 99 -13.64 1.68 -10.18
N VAL A 100 -14.63 1.24 -10.94
CA VAL A 100 -14.42 0.31 -12.07
C VAL A 100 -14.71 1.07 -13.36
N LEU A 101 -13.69 1.28 -14.17
CA LEU A 101 -13.83 1.93 -15.47
C LEU A 101 -14.30 0.93 -16.52
N GLU A 102 -14.94 1.43 -17.59
CA GLU A 102 -15.32 0.60 -18.72
C GLU A 102 -14.09 -0.13 -19.31
N GLY A 103 -14.21 -1.47 -19.43
CA GLY A 103 -13.13 -2.35 -19.86
C GLY A 103 -12.06 -2.64 -18.81
N MET A 104 -12.29 -2.28 -17.54
CA MET A 104 -11.44 -2.66 -16.41
C MET A 104 -12.04 -3.87 -15.68
N ASN A 105 -11.20 -4.82 -15.29
CA ASN A 105 -11.63 -5.89 -14.39
C ASN A 105 -11.94 -5.32 -13.00
N PRO A 106 -13.06 -5.72 -12.38
CA PRO A 106 -13.36 -5.32 -11.01
C PRO A 106 -12.44 -6.07 -10.04
N LEU A 107 -11.38 -5.40 -9.60
CA LEU A 107 -10.41 -5.94 -8.67
C LEU A 107 -10.64 -5.36 -7.27
N ARG A 108 -10.43 -6.17 -6.24
CA ARG A 108 -10.50 -5.75 -4.85
C ARG A 108 -9.22 -4.99 -4.47
N PRO A 109 -9.31 -3.77 -3.92
CA PRO A 109 -8.14 -3.09 -3.41
C PRO A 109 -7.52 -3.84 -2.22
N SER A 110 -6.25 -3.56 -1.94
CA SER A 110 -5.61 -4.01 -0.72
C SER A 110 -6.32 -3.45 0.52
N VAL A 111 -6.31 -4.21 1.60
CA VAL A 111 -6.77 -3.76 2.93
C VAL A 111 -5.95 -2.58 3.45
N GLU A 112 -4.74 -2.41 2.95
CA GLU A 112 -3.80 -1.33 3.31
C GLU A 112 -4.09 0.01 2.61
N ALA A 113 -5.16 0.10 1.81
CA ALA A 113 -5.52 1.30 1.07
C ALA A 113 -5.64 2.55 1.96
N GLY A 114 -6.03 2.35 3.22
CA GLY A 114 -6.17 3.41 4.20
C GLY A 114 -4.87 4.20 4.41
N PHE A 115 -3.81 3.55 4.88
CA PHE A 115 -2.56 4.26 5.12
C PHE A 115 -1.91 4.76 3.83
N HIS A 116 -2.08 4.06 2.70
CA HIS A 116 -1.64 4.56 1.41
C HIS A 116 -2.30 5.89 1.04
N SER A 117 -3.56 6.09 1.42
CA SER A 117 -4.31 7.31 1.08
C SER A 117 -3.74 8.57 1.73
N ILE A 118 -3.20 8.47 2.95
CA ILE A 118 -2.66 9.59 3.72
C ILE A 118 -1.18 9.88 3.47
N LEU A 119 -0.45 8.93 2.86
CA LEU A 119 0.96 9.09 2.52
C LEU A 119 1.13 9.90 1.22
N LYS A 120 2.37 10.08 0.75
CA LYS A 120 2.70 10.88 -0.45
C LYS A 120 2.28 10.20 -1.75
N LYS A 121 2.57 10.85 -2.90
CA LYS A 121 2.11 10.45 -4.23
C LYS A 121 2.42 9.00 -4.57
N PHE A 122 3.66 8.57 -4.36
CA PHE A 122 4.10 7.19 -4.55
C PHE A 122 4.33 6.55 -3.19
N VAL A 123 3.79 5.38 -2.97
CA VAL A 123 3.99 4.58 -1.75
C VAL A 123 4.46 3.20 -2.14
N CYS A 124 5.54 2.77 -1.53
CA CYS A 124 6.05 1.40 -1.66
C CYS A 124 6.17 0.81 -0.25
N HIS A 125 5.32 -0.17 0.05
CA HIS A 125 5.36 -0.96 1.27
C HIS A 125 5.96 -2.32 0.95
N THR A 126 6.97 -2.70 1.70
CA THR A 126 7.68 -3.97 1.55
C THR A 126 7.73 -4.73 2.88
N HIS A 127 7.87 -6.05 2.80
CA HIS A 127 8.13 -6.92 3.94
C HIS A 127 9.61 -7.34 3.92
N SER A 128 10.52 -6.36 3.98
CA SER A 128 11.95 -6.62 3.90
C SER A 128 12.41 -7.64 4.94
N VAL A 129 13.09 -8.69 4.49
CA VAL A 129 13.66 -9.73 5.37
C VAL A 129 14.58 -9.12 6.41
N TYR A 130 15.42 -8.19 6.01
CA TYR A 130 16.38 -7.54 6.92
C TYR A 130 15.68 -6.63 7.94
N ALA A 131 14.67 -5.88 7.53
CA ALA A 131 13.86 -5.08 8.45
C ALA A 131 13.13 -5.98 9.45
N ASN A 132 12.51 -7.08 9.00
CA ASN A 132 11.85 -8.03 9.86
C ASN A 132 12.82 -8.69 10.84
N MET A 133 14.00 -9.10 10.39
CA MET A 133 15.05 -9.64 11.27
C MET A 133 15.47 -8.62 12.34
N CYS A 134 15.67 -7.38 11.95
CA CYS A 134 15.98 -6.28 12.87
C CYS A 134 14.85 -6.09 13.90
N CYS A 135 13.60 -5.98 13.44
CA CYS A 135 12.43 -5.75 14.30
C CYS A 135 12.14 -6.92 15.26
N CYS A 136 12.56 -8.14 14.91
CA CYS A 136 12.44 -9.32 15.78
C CYS A 136 13.62 -9.47 16.74
N SER A 137 14.67 -8.63 16.66
CA SER A 137 15.82 -8.66 17.56
C SER A 137 15.54 -7.86 18.85
N HIS A 138 16.13 -8.27 19.95
CA HIS A 138 16.13 -7.50 21.20
C HIS A 138 16.88 -6.17 21.04
N GLU A 139 17.87 -6.13 20.17
CA GLU A 139 18.72 -4.97 19.87
C GLU A 139 18.19 -4.10 18.72
N MET A 140 16.89 -4.26 18.35
CA MET A 140 16.30 -3.63 17.16
C MET A 140 16.59 -2.12 17.05
N LYS A 141 16.49 -1.40 18.17
CA LYS A 141 16.71 0.04 18.20
C LYS A 141 18.17 0.40 17.89
N GLU A 142 19.11 -0.26 18.55
CA GLU A 142 20.55 -0.05 18.35
C GLU A 142 20.98 -0.41 16.92
N ILE A 143 20.44 -1.50 16.37
CA ILE A 143 20.71 -1.92 14.99
C ILE A 143 20.18 -0.88 14.00
N ALA A 144 18.94 -0.40 14.21
CA ALA A 144 18.33 0.59 13.34
C ALA A 144 19.10 1.93 13.40
N GLU A 145 19.46 2.41 14.59
CA GLU A 145 20.25 3.63 14.77
C GLU A 145 21.60 3.55 14.04
N LYS A 146 22.30 2.42 14.12
CA LYS A 146 23.54 2.21 13.39
C LYS A 146 23.37 2.07 11.88
N ALA A 147 22.31 1.37 11.44
CA ALA A 147 22.06 1.14 10.02
C ALA A 147 21.62 2.42 9.28
N PHE A 148 20.92 3.31 9.97
CA PHE A 148 20.38 4.55 9.41
C PHE A 148 21.09 5.81 9.90
N ASP A 149 22.32 5.67 10.41
CA ASP A 149 23.12 6.81 10.86
C ASP A 149 23.25 7.88 9.78
N GLY A 150 22.85 9.10 10.11
CA GLY A 150 22.80 10.23 9.16
C GLY A 150 21.66 10.22 8.16
N ALA A 151 20.79 9.20 8.15
CA ALA A 151 19.61 9.16 7.30
C ALA A 151 18.39 9.75 8.00
N SER A 152 17.48 10.35 7.21
CA SER A 152 16.17 10.76 7.72
C SER A 152 15.21 9.57 7.70
N TYR A 153 14.81 9.09 8.89
CA TYR A 153 13.83 8.03 9.02
C TYR A 153 12.90 8.29 10.22
N SER A 154 11.73 7.65 10.18
CA SER A 154 10.81 7.63 11.30
C SER A 154 10.68 6.21 11.81
N TRP A 155 10.81 6.02 13.12
CA TRP A 155 10.67 4.75 13.78
C TRP A 155 9.34 4.66 14.53
N GLY A 156 8.54 3.65 14.21
CA GLY A 156 7.34 3.30 14.97
C GLY A 156 7.49 1.91 15.55
N SER A 157 7.32 1.77 16.85
CA SER A 157 7.29 0.47 17.52
C SER A 157 5.85 0.08 17.79
N VAL A 158 5.45 -1.08 17.29
CA VAL A 158 4.15 -1.69 17.57
C VAL A 158 4.39 -2.92 18.43
N PRO A 159 3.69 -3.09 19.57
CA PRO A 159 3.83 -4.28 20.40
C PRO A 159 3.54 -5.54 19.57
N TYR A 160 4.28 -6.61 19.86
CA TYR A 160 4.01 -7.90 19.23
C TYR A 160 2.58 -8.35 19.55
N THR A 161 1.81 -8.64 18.53
CA THR A 161 0.46 -9.19 18.64
C THR A 161 0.46 -10.65 18.22
N GLU A 162 -0.56 -11.40 18.62
CA GLU A 162 -0.68 -12.82 18.25
C GLU A 162 -0.59 -13.01 16.74
N ILE A 163 0.10 -14.07 16.33
CA ILE A 163 0.26 -14.46 14.92
C ILE A 163 -1.11 -14.59 14.27
N GLY A 164 -1.30 -13.88 13.15
CA GLY A 164 -2.54 -13.87 12.38
C GLY A 164 -3.27 -12.53 12.39
N ARG A 165 -2.95 -11.63 13.31
CA ARG A 165 -3.50 -10.25 13.30
C ARG A 165 -2.61 -9.23 12.59
N ALA A 166 -1.34 -9.57 12.33
CA ALA A 166 -0.40 -8.71 11.61
C ALA A 166 -0.43 -8.89 10.08
N HIS A 167 -1.28 -9.75 9.56
CA HIS A 167 -1.33 -10.10 8.14
C HIS A 167 -2.70 -9.94 7.50
N VAL A 168 -3.54 -9.16 8.09
CA VAL A 168 -4.87 -8.95 7.52
C VAL A 168 -4.89 -7.72 6.64
#